data_76933c69af736018910ad213a70df8db
#
_entry.id   76933c69af736018910ad213a70df8db
#
_cell.length_a   1.000
_cell.length_b   1.000
_cell.length_c   1.000
_cell.angle_alpha   90.00
_cell.angle_beta   90.00
_cell.angle_gamma   90.00
#
_symmetry.space_group_name_H-M   'P 1'
#
loop_
_entity.id
_entity.type
_entity.pdbx_description
1 polymer ?
#
loop_
_entity_poly.entity_id
_entity_poly.type
_entity_poly.pdbx_seq_one_letter_code
_entity_poly.pdbx_strand_id
1 'polypeptide(L)'
;NMLGAARTLARYDIKVIIGTPTAAVPSWLVELDPHVLAVQDNTGQAKYGARQNMDIVNGTYRFYAERIIRKLISHTAPHPQVIGFQVDNETKYYDSCSPDMQKLFVQSLRKRFHNSTDELNKAFGLDYWSNRVDAWENFPDVNGSINQSLRGAFDEFRRSVVADFLAWQADIVREYAREDQFITHNFDYEWRGYSFGVQPAVNHFEAGRALDISGVDIYHPTEERLTGKEIAFGGDTARSVKDGKNFIVLETEAQGQHGWLPYPGQLRLQAYSHVANGADGVMYWHWHSIHNSFETYWKGVLSHDFAKNPTYEEAGVFGREMANPARGGRLVH
;
A
#
# COMPACT_ATOMS: atom_id res chain seq x y z
N ASN A 1 3.93 14.48 -17.78
CA ASN A 1 5.28 14.00 -18.11
C ASN A 1 6.14 13.97 -16.85
N MET A 2 6.29 12.78 -16.23
CA MET A 2 7.02 12.60 -14.96
C MET A 2 8.47 13.10 -15.03
N LEU A 3 9.19 12.87 -16.13
CA LEU A 3 10.54 13.40 -16.30
C LEU A 3 10.59 14.93 -16.33
N GLY A 4 9.57 15.57 -16.91
CA GLY A 4 9.45 17.03 -16.87
C GLY A 4 9.25 17.54 -15.46
N ALA A 5 8.40 16.90 -14.67
CA ALA A 5 8.20 17.21 -13.25
C ALA A 5 9.51 17.01 -12.45
N ALA A 6 10.18 15.88 -12.60
CA ALA A 6 11.46 15.63 -11.93
C ALA A 6 12.53 16.67 -12.26
N ARG A 7 12.64 17.07 -13.53
CA ARG A 7 13.56 18.16 -13.96
C ARG A 7 13.21 19.52 -13.36
N THR A 8 11.92 19.81 -13.21
CA THR A 8 11.48 21.04 -12.56
C THR A 8 11.82 21.04 -11.08
N LEU A 9 11.54 19.94 -10.38
CA LEU A 9 11.85 19.78 -8.97
C LEU A 9 13.36 19.81 -8.70
N ALA A 10 14.17 19.30 -9.62
CA ALA A 10 15.63 19.37 -9.56
C ALA A 10 16.17 20.81 -9.45
N ARG A 11 15.51 21.80 -10.08
CA ARG A 11 15.92 23.22 -9.99
C ARG A 11 15.79 23.79 -8.59
N TYR A 12 15.02 23.14 -7.74
CA TYR A 12 14.75 23.55 -6.36
C TYR A 12 15.36 22.56 -5.35
N ASP A 13 16.25 21.64 -5.81
CA ASP A 13 16.83 20.55 -5.02
C ASP A 13 15.80 19.66 -4.31
N ILE A 14 14.61 19.51 -4.88
CA ILE A 14 13.58 18.63 -4.35
C ILE A 14 13.82 17.21 -4.83
N LYS A 15 13.98 16.28 -3.91
CA LYS A 15 14.14 14.85 -4.18
C LYS A 15 12.79 14.22 -4.56
N VAL A 16 12.85 13.10 -5.28
CA VAL A 16 11.65 12.46 -5.84
C VAL A 16 11.67 10.98 -5.52
N ILE A 17 10.54 10.46 -5.04
CA ILE A 17 10.23 9.02 -4.98
C ILE A 17 9.22 8.75 -6.09
N ILE A 18 9.50 7.76 -6.94
CA ILE A 18 8.62 7.40 -8.07
C ILE A 18 7.76 6.21 -7.70
N GLY A 19 6.43 6.35 -7.78
CA GLY A 19 5.48 5.25 -7.62
C GLY A 19 5.31 4.44 -8.91
N THR A 20 5.23 3.10 -8.82
CA THR A 20 4.82 2.26 -9.95
C THR A 20 3.34 2.44 -10.21
N PRO A 21 2.90 2.58 -11.48
CA PRO A 21 1.51 2.92 -11.82
C PRO A 21 0.65 1.66 -11.95
N THR A 22 0.58 0.83 -10.92
CA THR A 22 -0.03 -0.51 -10.95
C THR A 22 -1.35 -0.61 -10.18
N ALA A 23 -1.66 0.36 -9.31
CA ALA A 23 -2.86 0.33 -8.46
C ALA A 23 -4.20 0.54 -9.20
N ALA A 24 -4.17 0.79 -10.50
CA ALA A 24 -5.36 0.92 -11.34
C ALA A 24 -5.08 0.40 -12.76
N VAL A 25 -6.13 -0.03 -13.45
CA VAL A 25 -6.03 -0.55 -14.81
C VAL A 25 -6.69 0.41 -15.82
N PRO A 26 -6.09 0.59 -17.02
CA PRO A 26 -6.69 1.40 -18.07
C PRO A 26 -7.84 0.66 -18.76
N SER A 27 -8.80 1.39 -19.34
CA SER A 27 -9.98 0.82 -19.99
C SER A 27 -9.65 -0.19 -21.09
N TRP A 28 -8.64 0.11 -21.91
CA TRP A 28 -8.24 -0.79 -23.01
C TRP A 28 -7.75 -2.16 -22.50
N LEU A 29 -7.20 -2.23 -21.29
CA LEU A 29 -6.76 -3.50 -20.70
C LEU A 29 -7.95 -4.35 -20.24
N VAL A 30 -9.02 -3.71 -19.75
CA VAL A 30 -10.27 -4.37 -19.41
C VAL A 30 -11.01 -4.85 -20.66
N GLU A 31 -10.95 -4.09 -21.75
CA GLU A 31 -11.48 -4.53 -23.04
C GLU A 31 -10.72 -5.74 -23.61
N LEU A 32 -9.39 -5.75 -23.42
CA LEU A 32 -8.55 -6.86 -23.88
C LEU A 32 -8.81 -8.14 -23.08
N ASP A 33 -8.92 -8.02 -21.77
CA ASP A 33 -9.16 -9.12 -20.85
C ASP A 33 -9.96 -8.63 -19.62
N PRO A 34 -11.29 -8.84 -19.59
CA PRO A 34 -12.10 -8.45 -18.43
C PRO A 34 -11.70 -9.12 -17.11
N HIS A 35 -10.97 -10.25 -17.16
CA HIS A 35 -10.51 -10.97 -15.97
C HIS A 35 -9.33 -10.29 -15.27
N VAL A 36 -8.79 -9.20 -15.83
CA VAL A 36 -7.84 -8.34 -15.10
C VAL A 36 -8.48 -7.67 -13.90
N LEU A 37 -9.82 -7.57 -13.87
CA LEU A 37 -10.57 -7.12 -12.70
C LEU A 37 -10.89 -8.32 -11.80
N ALA A 38 -10.73 -8.13 -10.50
CA ALA A 38 -10.95 -9.17 -9.50
C ALA A 38 -12.40 -9.63 -9.44
N VAL A 39 -12.60 -10.91 -9.17
CA VAL A 39 -13.88 -11.42 -8.66
C VAL A 39 -13.80 -11.33 -7.13
N GLN A 40 -14.67 -10.54 -6.53
CA GLN A 40 -14.63 -10.24 -5.11
C GLN A 40 -15.69 -11.03 -4.33
N ASP A 41 -15.34 -11.41 -3.11
CA ASP A 41 -16.28 -12.03 -2.18
C ASP A 41 -17.56 -11.18 -2.06
N ASN A 42 -18.71 -11.83 -2.15
CA ASN A 42 -20.05 -11.24 -1.97
C ASN A 42 -20.50 -10.17 -2.97
N THR A 43 -19.60 -9.60 -3.76
CA THR A 43 -19.94 -8.54 -4.73
C THR A 43 -19.77 -8.98 -6.19
N GLY A 44 -19.04 -10.08 -6.42
CA GLY A 44 -18.79 -10.62 -7.76
C GLY A 44 -17.74 -9.84 -8.53
N GLN A 45 -17.89 -9.79 -9.86
CA GLN A 45 -16.92 -9.15 -10.74
C GLN A 45 -16.79 -7.66 -10.46
N ALA A 46 -15.57 -7.20 -10.15
CA ALA A 46 -15.28 -5.78 -9.99
C ALA A 46 -15.52 -5.00 -11.28
N LYS A 47 -15.85 -3.72 -11.13
CA LYS A 47 -16.16 -2.84 -12.27
C LYS A 47 -14.99 -1.91 -12.56
N TYR A 48 -14.80 -1.60 -13.84
CA TYR A 48 -13.85 -0.59 -14.27
C TYR A 48 -14.17 0.79 -13.67
N GLY A 49 -13.14 1.57 -13.42
CA GLY A 49 -13.22 2.99 -13.05
C GLY A 49 -12.67 3.33 -11.67
N ALA A 50 -12.68 2.38 -10.73
CA ALA A 50 -12.01 2.54 -9.44
C ALA A 50 -10.56 2.06 -9.48
N ARG A 51 -9.77 2.44 -8.46
CA ARG A 51 -8.47 1.83 -8.19
C ARG A 51 -8.62 0.57 -7.33
N GLN A 52 -7.56 -0.23 -7.24
CA GLN A 52 -7.46 -1.35 -6.28
C GLN A 52 -8.57 -2.41 -6.46
N ASN A 53 -8.91 -2.68 -7.70
CA ASN A 53 -9.92 -3.67 -8.08
C ASN A 53 -9.39 -4.68 -9.12
N MET A 54 -8.09 -4.68 -9.37
CA MET A 54 -7.45 -5.64 -10.27
C MET A 54 -7.20 -6.97 -9.58
N ASP A 55 -7.14 -8.03 -10.37
CA ASP A 55 -6.68 -9.33 -9.90
C ASP A 55 -5.15 -9.41 -10.02
N ILE A 56 -4.47 -9.28 -8.88
CA ILE A 56 -3.01 -9.26 -8.80
C ILE A 56 -2.34 -10.58 -9.20
N VAL A 57 -3.10 -11.66 -9.40
CA VAL A 57 -2.58 -12.94 -9.91
C VAL A 57 -2.87 -13.15 -11.40
N ASN A 58 -3.69 -12.31 -12.02
CA ASN A 58 -4.03 -12.45 -13.44
C ASN A 58 -2.78 -12.23 -14.33
N GLY A 59 -2.53 -13.16 -15.23
CA GLY A 59 -1.34 -13.16 -16.10
C GLY A 59 -1.30 -12.00 -17.09
N THR A 60 -2.45 -11.62 -17.66
CA THR A 60 -2.56 -10.47 -18.57
C THR A 60 -2.26 -9.17 -17.84
N TYR A 61 -2.84 -8.98 -16.66
CA TYR A 61 -2.52 -7.81 -15.83
C TYR A 61 -1.03 -7.73 -15.50
N ARG A 62 -0.43 -8.81 -15.00
CA ARG A 62 1.01 -8.84 -14.65
C ARG A 62 1.91 -8.55 -15.84
N PHE A 63 1.58 -9.10 -17.02
CA PHE A 63 2.35 -8.83 -18.25
C PHE A 63 2.40 -7.34 -18.59
N TYR A 64 1.26 -6.65 -18.55
CA TYR A 64 1.23 -5.23 -18.86
C TYR A 64 1.75 -4.35 -17.71
N ALA A 65 1.54 -4.75 -16.46
CA ALA A 65 2.14 -4.10 -15.29
C ALA A 65 3.67 -4.15 -15.35
N GLU A 66 4.27 -5.30 -15.64
CA GLU A 66 5.71 -5.43 -15.83
C GLU A 66 6.25 -4.50 -16.93
N ARG A 67 5.58 -4.48 -18.07
CA ARG A 67 5.99 -3.61 -19.19
C ARG A 67 6.04 -2.14 -18.79
N ILE A 68 5.02 -1.64 -18.09
CA ILE A 68 4.98 -0.23 -17.69
C ILE A 68 6.00 0.05 -16.58
N ILE A 69 6.20 -0.85 -15.61
CA ILE A 69 7.21 -0.72 -14.57
C ILE A 69 8.59 -0.61 -15.24
N ARG A 70 8.98 -1.57 -16.07
CA ARG A 70 10.26 -1.57 -16.78
C ARG A 70 10.48 -0.27 -17.56
N LYS A 71 9.46 0.16 -18.31
CA LYS A 71 9.54 1.40 -19.10
C LYS A 71 9.69 2.64 -18.22
N LEU A 72 8.97 2.71 -17.12
CA LEU A 72 9.03 3.84 -16.20
C LEU A 72 10.38 3.91 -15.50
N ILE A 73 10.80 2.81 -14.88
CA ILE A 73 12.00 2.77 -14.04
C ILE A 73 13.26 2.97 -14.89
N SER A 74 13.38 2.30 -16.04
CA SER A 74 14.54 2.52 -16.94
C SER A 74 14.73 3.97 -17.37
N HIS A 75 13.66 4.78 -17.38
CA HIS A 75 13.72 6.20 -17.74
C HIS A 75 13.90 7.13 -16.55
N THR A 76 13.54 6.71 -15.36
CA THR A 76 13.56 7.57 -14.17
C THR A 76 14.73 7.28 -13.24
N ALA A 77 15.17 6.04 -13.14
CA ALA A 77 16.28 5.64 -12.27
C ALA A 77 17.60 6.43 -12.56
N PRO A 78 17.98 6.72 -13.80
CA PRO A 78 19.20 7.50 -14.05
C PRO A 78 19.13 8.96 -13.59
N HIS A 79 17.93 9.46 -13.22
CA HIS A 79 17.76 10.87 -12.85
C HIS A 79 18.30 11.12 -11.43
N PRO A 80 19.23 12.08 -11.23
CA PRO A 80 19.91 12.26 -9.92
C PRO A 80 18.99 12.67 -8.78
N GLN A 81 17.82 13.27 -9.08
CA GLN A 81 16.85 13.66 -8.05
C GLN A 81 15.93 12.51 -7.61
N VAL A 82 15.92 11.40 -8.34
CA VAL A 82 15.16 10.21 -7.92
C VAL A 82 15.99 9.48 -6.88
N ILE A 83 15.49 9.44 -5.65
CA ILE A 83 16.15 8.83 -4.49
C ILE A 83 15.58 7.46 -4.13
N GLY A 84 14.42 7.10 -4.67
CA GLY A 84 13.78 5.83 -4.38
C GLY A 84 12.53 5.58 -5.20
N PHE A 85 11.96 4.40 -4.98
CA PHE A 85 10.78 3.92 -5.67
C PHE A 85 9.77 3.36 -4.67
N GLN A 86 8.52 3.75 -4.83
CA GLN A 86 7.39 3.11 -4.17
C GLN A 86 6.78 2.08 -5.12
N VAL A 87 6.75 0.82 -4.73
CA VAL A 87 6.08 -0.23 -5.50
C VAL A 87 4.60 -0.27 -5.14
N ASP A 88 3.74 -0.19 -6.15
CA ASP A 88 2.27 -0.18 -6.03
C ASP A 88 1.74 0.89 -5.05
N ASN A 89 0.52 0.74 -4.56
CA ASN A 89 -0.12 1.67 -3.62
C ASN A 89 -1.10 0.95 -2.70
N GLU A 90 -0.86 0.99 -1.38
CA GLU A 90 -1.73 0.41 -0.34
C GLU A 90 -2.24 -0.99 -0.74
N THR A 91 -1.35 -1.85 -1.18
CA THR A 91 -1.69 -3.13 -1.80
C THR A 91 -2.36 -4.08 -0.83
N LYS A 92 -3.45 -4.67 -1.26
CA LYS A 92 -4.26 -5.64 -0.53
C LYS A 92 -4.63 -6.81 -1.45
N TYR A 93 -5.22 -7.85 -0.93
CA TYR A 93 -5.76 -8.92 -1.77
C TYR A 93 -7.14 -8.55 -2.37
N TYR A 94 -7.70 -7.40 -2.04
CA TYR A 94 -8.95 -6.82 -2.61
C TYR A 94 -10.15 -7.76 -2.60
N ASP A 95 -10.25 -8.61 -1.57
CA ASP A 95 -11.24 -9.67 -1.41
C ASP A 95 -11.33 -10.63 -2.63
N SER A 96 -10.25 -10.75 -3.40
CA SER A 96 -10.23 -11.57 -4.60
C SER A 96 -10.45 -13.03 -4.28
N CYS A 97 -11.41 -13.63 -4.99
CA CYS A 97 -11.69 -15.05 -5.05
C CYS A 97 -11.80 -15.53 -6.50
N SER A 98 -11.05 -14.91 -7.40
CA SER A 98 -11.03 -15.25 -8.82
C SER A 98 -10.67 -16.74 -9.06
N PRO A 99 -11.00 -17.30 -10.21
CA PRO A 99 -10.60 -18.66 -10.57
C PRO A 99 -9.08 -18.88 -10.49
N ASP A 100 -8.28 -17.88 -10.87
CA ASP A 100 -6.82 -17.95 -10.78
C ASP A 100 -6.36 -17.94 -9.32
N MET A 101 -6.94 -17.10 -8.47
CA MET A 101 -6.65 -17.07 -7.03
C MET A 101 -7.00 -18.41 -6.37
N GLN A 102 -8.18 -18.97 -6.68
CA GLN A 102 -8.60 -20.29 -6.19
C GLN A 102 -7.66 -21.40 -6.65
N LYS A 103 -7.29 -21.42 -7.92
CA LYS A 103 -6.36 -22.41 -8.47
C LYS A 103 -5.01 -22.41 -7.75
N LEU A 104 -4.47 -21.23 -7.53
CA LEU A 104 -3.20 -21.07 -6.79
C LEU A 104 -3.33 -21.50 -5.33
N PHE A 105 -4.45 -21.19 -4.68
CA PHE A 105 -4.73 -21.65 -3.32
C PHE A 105 -4.78 -23.17 -3.23
N VAL A 106 -5.55 -23.82 -4.11
CA VAL A 106 -5.64 -25.29 -4.15
C VAL A 106 -4.26 -25.93 -4.41
N GLN A 107 -3.45 -25.34 -5.30
CA GLN A 107 -2.08 -25.79 -5.53
C GLN A 107 -1.21 -25.65 -4.28
N SER A 108 -1.35 -24.56 -3.54
CA SER A 108 -0.62 -24.33 -2.29
C SER A 108 -0.98 -25.37 -1.21
N LEU A 109 -2.27 -25.68 -1.06
CA LEU A 109 -2.76 -26.72 -0.16
C LEU A 109 -2.26 -28.10 -0.58
N ARG A 110 -2.34 -28.41 -1.87
CA ARG A 110 -1.84 -29.66 -2.42
C ARG A 110 -0.36 -29.88 -2.10
N LYS A 111 0.44 -28.83 -2.21
CA LYS A 111 1.85 -28.86 -1.80
C LYS A 111 2.01 -29.02 -0.29
N ARG A 112 1.27 -28.24 0.51
CA ARG A 112 1.32 -28.24 1.99
C ARG A 112 0.98 -29.62 2.56
N PHE A 113 0.01 -30.32 1.99
CA PHE A 113 -0.48 -31.61 2.42
C PHE A 113 0.08 -32.79 1.61
N HIS A 114 1.21 -32.61 0.93
CA HIS A 114 1.92 -33.67 0.20
C HIS A 114 1.00 -34.47 -0.75
N ASN A 115 0.06 -33.80 -1.41
CA ASN A 115 -0.95 -34.37 -2.28
C ASN A 115 -2.00 -35.27 -1.57
N SER A 116 -2.07 -35.25 -0.23
CA SER A 116 -3.02 -36.05 0.55
C SER A 116 -4.29 -35.27 0.87
N THR A 117 -5.42 -35.66 0.29
CA THR A 117 -6.74 -35.11 0.67
C THR A 117 -7.15 -35.57 2.07
N ASP A 118 -6.71 -36.72 2.53
CA ASP A 118 -6.99 -37.22 3.90
C ASP A 118 -6.35 -36.29 4.95
N GLU A 119 -5.09 -35.91 4.76
CA GLU A 119 -4.42 -34.94 5.64
C GLU A 119 -5.13 -33.57 5.63
N LEU A 120 -5.51 -33.08 4.46
CA LEU A 120 -6.30 -31.85 4.29
C LEU A 120 -7.61 -31.93 5.09
N ASN A 121 -8.40 -32.98 4.85
CA ASN A 121 -9.71 -33.17 5.48
C ASN A 121 -9.59 -33.24 7.01
N LYS A 122 -8.60 -33.97 7.51
CA LYS A 122 -8.30 -34.06 8.94
C LYS A 122 -7.89 -32.70 9.53
N ALA A 123 -7.01 -31.98 8.86
CA ALA A 123 -6.48 -30.69 9.35
C ALA A 123 -7.57 -29.63 9.45
N PHE A 124 -8.51 -29.61 8.51
CA PHE A 124 -9.59 -28.62 8.46
C PHE A 124 -10.95 -29.13 8.96
N GLY A 125 -11.04 -30.39 9.43
CA GLY A 125 -12.28 -30.97 9.93
C GLY A 125 -13.39 -31.07 8.88
N LEU A 126 -13.03 -31.37 7.62
CA LEU A 126 -13.96 -31.34 6.51
C LEU A 126 -14.92 -32.52 6.45
N ASP A 127 -14.71 -33.56 7.28
CA ASP A 127 -15.69 -34.65 7.38
C ASP A 127 -17.01 -34.21 8.03
N TYR A 128 -16.99 -33.07 8.73
CA TYR A 128 -18.19 -32.51 9.36
C TYR A 128 -19.14 -31.93 8.31
N TRP A 129 -20.42 -32.33 8.39
CA TRP A 129 -21.48 -31.96 7.43
C TRP A 129 -21.16 -32.29 5.97
N SER A 130 -20.45 -33.39 5.74
CA SER A 130 -20.12 -33.87 4.38
C SER A 130 -19.33 -32.87 3.53
N ASN A 131 -18.47 -32.06 4.15
CA ASN A 131 -17.60 -31.12 3.43
C ASN A 131 -16.28 -31.76 2.97
N ARG A 132 -16.13 -33.06 3.12
CA ARG A 132 -14.94 -33.80 2.73
C ARG A 132 -14.59 -33.55 1.25
N VAL A 133 -13.32 -33.29 0.99
CA VAL A 133 -12.75 -33.21 -0.36
C VAL A 133 -12.14 -34.56 -0.70
N ASP A 134 -12.74 -35.28 -1.64
CA ASP A 134 -12.27 -36.62 -2.05
C ASP A 134 -11.16 -36.56 -3.10
N ALA A 135 -11.17 -35.54 -3.93
CA ALA A 135 -10.15 -35.32 -4.96
C ALA A 135 -9.84 -33.82 -5.07
N TRP A 136 -8.59 -33.50 -5.40
CA TRP A 136 -8.15 -32.11 -5.59
C TRP A 136 -8.90 -31.39 -6.71
N GLU A 137 -9.33 -32.12 -7.70
CA GLU A 137 -10.10 -31.65 -8.86
C GLU A 137 -11.53 -31.24 -8.50
N ASN A 138 -12.02 -31.74 -7.35
CA ASN A 138 -13.36 -31.45 -6.80
C ASN A 138 -13.30 -30.46 -5.63
N PHE A 139 -12.22 -29.74 -5.48
CA PHE A 139 -12.10 -28.73 -4.41
C PHE A 139 -13.23 -27.70 -4.55
N PRO A 140 -13.96 -27.39 -3.46
CA PRO A 140 -15.10 -26.49 -3.51
C PRO A 140 -14.68 -25.05 -3.83
N ASP A 141 -15.59 -24.30 -4.46
CA ASP A 141 -15.38 -22.88 -4.69
C ASP A 141 -15.23 -22.13 -3.35
N VAL A 142 -14.14 -21.39 -3.21
CA VAL A 142 -13.85 -20.62 -1.98
C VAL A 142 -14.81 -19.43 -1.81
N ASN A 143 -15.46 -18.98 -2.85
CA ASN A 143 -16.54 -17.98 -2.82
C ASN A 143 -17.88 -18.61 -2.42
N GLY A 144 -17.87 -19.60 -1.58
CA GLY A 144 -19.04 -20.30 -1.09
C GLY A 144 -18.95 -20.59 0.40
N SER A 145 -19.70 -21.58 0.81
CA SER A 145 -19.71 -22.03 2.21
C SER A 145 -18.55 -22.99 2.47
N ILE A 146 -17.41 -22.44 2.80
CA ILE A 146 -16.29 -23.19 3.38
C ILE A 146 -16.23 -22.94 4.89
N ASN A 147 -15.69 -23.91 5.66
CA ASN A 147 -15.59 -23.72 7.09
C ASN A 147 -14.58 -22.63 7.48
N GLN A 148 -14.66 -22.16 8.71
CA GLN A 148 -13.84 -21.04 9.18
C GLN A 148 -12.34 -21.33 9.15
N SER A 149 -11.92 -22.56 9.41
CA SER A 149 -10.50 -22.93 9.39
C SER A 149 -9.93 -22.87 7.96
N LEU A 150 -10.68 -23.39 6.98
CA LEU A 150 -10.29 -23.34 5.57
C LEU A 150 -10.35 -21.89 5.03
N ARG A 151 -11.32 -21.10 5.49
CA ARG A 151 -11.40 -19.65 5.18
C ARG A 151 -10.19 -18.91 5.72
N GLY A 152 -9.81 -19.17 6.97
CA GLY A 152 -8.59 -18.59 7.57
C GLY A 152 -7.32 -18.92 6.78
N ALA A 153 -7.20 -20.18 6.31
CA ALA A 153 -6.10 -20.58 5.44
C ALA A 153 -6.12 -19.88 4.07
N PHE A 154 -7.30 -19.63 3.51
CA PHE A 154 -7.43 -18.84 2.28
C PHE A 154 -7.03 -17.39 2.47
N ASP A 155 -7.43 -16.76 3.57
CA ASP A 155 -7.03 -15.39 3.90
C ASP A 155 -5.52 -15.28 4.15
N GLU A 156 -4.91 -16.26 4.84
CA GLU A 156 -3.46 -16.37 5.00
C GLU A 156 -2.74 -16.48 3.63
N PHE A 157 -3.25 -17.35 2.76
CA PHE A 157 -2.73 -17.51 1.41
C PHE A 157 -2.83 -16.21 0.60
N ARG A 158 -3.97 -15.52 0.63
CA ARG A 158 -4.15 -14.24 -0.08
C ARG A 158 -3.17 -13.18 0.41
N ARG A 159 -2.87 -13.12 1.70
CA ARG A 159 -1.82 -12.23 2.25
C ARG A 159 -0.43 -12.57 1.73
N SER A 160 -0.09 -13.86 1.60
CA SER A 160 1.19 -14.26 1.00
C SER A 160 1.28 -13.86 -0.48
N VAL A 161 0.17 -13.94 -1.23
CA VAL A 161 0.10 -13.46 -2.62
C VAL A 161 0.38 -11.96 -2.73
N VAL A 162 -0.08 -11.15 -1.76
CA VAL A 162 0.25 -9.72 -1.70
C VAL A 162 1.75 -9.51 -1.49
N ALA A 163 2.36 -10.26 -0.57
CA ALA A 163 3.81 -10.18 -0.34
C ALA A 163 4.60 -10.56 -1.59
N ASP A 164 4.21 -11.64 -2.28
CA ASP A 164 4.83 -12.08 -3.53
C ASP A 164 4.66 -11.04 -4.66
N PHE A 165 3.51 -10.38 -4.72
CA PHE A 165 3.25 -9.34 -5.72
C PHE A 165 4.14 -8.11 -5.51
N LEU A 166 4.31 -7.68 -4.27
CA LEU A 166 5.22 -6.56 -3.94
C LEU A 166 6.69 -6.94 -4.18
N ALA A 167 7.09 -8.14 -3.80
CA ALA A 167 8.44 -8.66 -4.06
C ALA A 167 8.74 -8.70 -5.57
N TRP A 168 7.81 -9.21 -6.36
CA TRP A 168 7.93 -9.24 -7.82
C TRP A 168 8.12 -7.84 -8.43
N GLN A 169 7.36 -6.83 -7.98
CA GLN A 169 7.58 -5.46 -8.44
C GLN A 169 8.94 -4.91 -7.98
N ALA A 170 9.33 -5.17 -6.73
CA ALA A 170 10.61 -4.73 -6.20
C ALA A 170 11.79 -5.32 -7.00
N ASP A 171 11.72 -6.59 -7.36
CA ASP A 171 12.75 -7.26 -8.16
C ASP A 171 12.91 -6.62 -9.54
N ILE A 172 11.80 -6.30 -10.22
CA ILE A 172 11.84 -5.57 -11.50
C ILE A 172 12.48 -4.18 -11.33
N VAL A 173 12.13 -3.47 -10.26
CA VAL A 173 12.71 -2.14 -9.98
C VAL A 173 14.21 -2.24 -9.75
N ARG A 174 14.69 -3.25 -9.00
CA ARG A 174 16.11 -3.47 -8.70
C ARG A 174 16.97 -3.70 -9.95
N GLU A 175 16.41 -4.21 -11.03
CA GLU A 175 17.14 -4.38 -12.30
C GLU A 175 17.63 -3.04 -12.90
N TYR A 176 17.01 -1.93 -12.51
CA TYR A 176 17.30 -0.59 -13.07
C TYR A 176 17.73 0.42 -12.00
N ALA A 177 17.38 0.21 -10.76
CA ALA A 177 17.70 1.13 -9.67
C ALA A 177 19.21 1.23 -9.44
N ARG A 178 19.68 2.43 -9.09
CA ARG A 178 21.04 2.63 -8.63
C ARG A 178 21.21 2.14 -7.19
N GLU A 179 22.42 1.87 -6.76
CA GLU A 179 22.74 1.40 -5.40
C GLU A 179 22.31 2.40 -4.29
N ASP A 180 22.25 3.70 -4.63
CA ASP A 180 21.85 4.77 -3.72
C ASP A 180 20.33 5.00 -3.67
N GLN A 181 19.53 4.23 -4.41
CA GLN A 181 18.09 4.33 -4.47
C GLN A 181 17.41 3.21 -3.67
N PHE A 182 16.50 3.58 -2.80
CA PHE A 182 15.75 2.61 -2.00
C PHE A 182 14.43 2.23 -2.66
N ILE A 183 13.89 1.07 -2.24
CA ILE A 183 12.56 0.59 -2.59
C ILE A 183 11.71 0.55 -1.33
N THR A 184 10.51 1.09 -1.44
CA THR A 184 9.52 1.14 -0.37
C THR A 184 8.11 0.83 -0.89
N HIS A 185 7.17 0.72 0.03
CA HIS A 185 5.73 0.60 -0.24
C HIS A 185 4.97 1.35 0.84
N ASN A 186 3.84 1.94 0.51
CA ASN A 186 3.00 2.66 1.44
C ASN A 186 1.94 1.74 2.05
N PHE A 187 2.27 1.08 3.15
CA PHE A 187 1.33 0.27 3.91
C PHE A 187 0.29 1.17 4.60
N ASP A 188 -0.98 0.84 4.43
CA ASP A 188 -2.07 1.50 5.14
C ASP A 188 -2.48 0.73 6.41
N TYR A 189 -3.29 1.40 7.24
CA TYR A 189 -3.83 0.86 8.47
C TYR A 189 -5.36 0.89 8.44
N GLU A 190 -5.98 -0.07 9.12
CA GLU A 190 -7.44 -0.13 9.27
C GLU A 190 -7.83 0.23 10.70
N TRP A 191 -8.46 1.40 10.87
CA TRP A 191 -8.87 1.91 12.18
C TRP A 191 -10.31 1.59 12.56
N ARG A 192 -11.04 0.93 11.65
CA ARG A 192 -12.46 0.62 11.82
C ARG A 192 -12.67 -0.82 12.31
N GLY A 193 -13.81 -1.05 12.94
CA GLY A 193 -14.22 -2.38 13.38
C GLY A 193 -13.28 -2.98 14.42
N TYR A 194 -12.95 -4.25 14.26
CA TYR A 194 -12.15 -5.03 15.21
C TYR A 194 -10.67 -5.10 14.86
N SER A 195 -10.22 -4.41 13.84
CA SER A 195 -8.83 -4.50 13.36
C SER A 195 -7.84 -3.72 14.23
N PHE A 196 -8.29 -2.72 14.97
CA PHE A 196 -7.49 -1.93 15.92
C PHE A 196 -6.22 -1.30 15.31
N GLY A 197 -6.27 -0.93 14.03
CA GLY A 197 -5.13 -0.39 13.29
C GLY A 197 -4.45 -1.42 12.39
N VAL A 198 -4.58 -2.71 12.63
CA VAL A 198 -3.99 -3.75 11.77
C VAL A 198 -4.76 -3.85 10.46
N GLN A 199 -4.07 -3.80 9.33
CA GLN A 199 -4.66 -4.06 8.02
C GLN A 199 -4.84 -5.58 7.82
N PRO A 200 -6.09 -6.11 7.76
CA PRO A 200 -6.31 -7.55 7.73
C PRO A 200 -5.96 -8.21 6.38
N ALA A 201 -5.88 -7.41 5.31
CA ALA A 201 -5.69 -7.91 3.95
C ALA A 201 -4.23 -7.95 3.49
N VAL A 202 -3.28 -7.69 4.38
CA VAL A 202 -1.85 -7.78 4.12
C VAL A 202 -1.08 -8.19 5.37
N ASN A 203 -0.01 -8.95 5.20
CA ASN A 203 0.98 -9.21 6.24
C ASN A 203 2.16 -8.25 6.05
N HIS A 204 2.18 -7.15 6.80
CA HIS A 204 3.22 -6.11 6.69
C HIS A 204 4.63 -6.67 6.89
N PHE A 205 4.81 -7.64 7.79
CA PHE A 205 6.13 -8.23 8.08
C PHE A 205 6.64 -9.07 6.91
N GLU A 206 5.77 -9.86 6.29
CA GLU A 206 6.12 -10.68 5.14
C GLU A 206 6.38 -9.81 3.91
N ALA A 207 5.46 -8.91 3.59
CA ALA A 207 5.57 -7.97 2.47
C ALA A 207 6.77 -7.02 2.62
N GLY A 208 7.07 -6.58 3.84
CA GLY A 208 8.19 -5.70 4.14
C GLY A 208 9.58 -6.31 3.88
N ARG A 209 9.69 -7.64 3.77
CA ARG A 209 10.99 -8.30 3.47
C ARG A 209 11.56 -7.88 2.12
N ALA A 210 10.70 -7.59 1.15
CA ALA A 210 11.12 -7.16 -0.18
C ALA A 210 11.56 -5.70 -0.28
N LEU A 211 11.34 -4.91 0.77
CA LEU A 211 11.56 -3.46 0.79
C LEU A 211 12.87 -3.12 1.52
N ASP A 212 13.47 -2.00 1.15
CA ASP A 212 14.65 -1.48 1.83
C ASP A 212 14.26 -0.66 3.06
N ILE A 213 13.20 0.15 2.93
CA ILE A 213 12.66 1.02 3.98
C ILE A 213 11.16 0.73 4.13
N SER A 214 10.66 0.66 5.37
CA SER A 214 9.23 0.61 5.64
C SER A 214 8.60 1.95 5.33
N GLY A 215 7.61 1.97 4.44
CA GLY A 215 6.79 3.14 4.14
C GLY A 215 5.36 2.91 4.62
N VAL A 216 4.71 3.96 5.10
CA VAL A 216 3.37 3.86 5.69
C VAL A 216 2.52 5.06 5.39
N ASP A 217 1.21 4.83 5.37
CA ASP A 217 0.18 5.84 5.28
C ASP A 217 -0.57 5.88 6.61
N ILE A 218 -0.31 6.90 7.41
CA ILE A 218 -0.93 7.05 8.72
C ILE A 218 -1.88 8.23 8.67
N TYR A 219 -3.16 7.93 8.50
CA TYR A 219 -4.25 8.89 8.60
C TYR A 219 -4.86 8.83 10.00
N HIS A 220 -5.16 9.98 10.57
CA HIS A 220 -5.63 10.12 11.95
C HIS A 220 -6.66 11.26 12.07
N PRO A 221 -7.48 11.30 13.11
CA PRO A 221 -8.37 12.42 13.34
C PRO A 221 -7.61 13.74 13.59
N THR A 222 -8.31 14.85 13.36
CA THR A 222 -7.87 16.21 13.67
C THR A 222 -8.67 16.80 14.83
N GLU A 223 -8.38 18.03 15.22
CA GLU A 223 -9.06 18.79 16.27
C GLU A 223 -8.95 18.09 17.64
N GLU A 224 -10.01 18.10 18.45
CA GLU A 224 -10.04 17.47 19.78
C GLU A 224 -9.91 15.94 19.73
N ARG A 225 -10.05 15.33 18.54
CA ARG A 225 -9.91 13.89 18.35
C ARG A 225 -8.49 13.44 18.05
N LEU A 226 -7.56 14.37 17.84
CA LEU A 226 -6.14 14.07 17.67
C LEU A 226 -5.53 13.65 19.01
N THR A 227 -5.48 12.35 19.27
CA THR A 227 -4.95 11.78 20.52
C THR A 227 -3.52 11.26 20.39
N GLY A 228 -2.98 11.18 19.17
CA GLY A 228 -1.65 10.63 18.88
C GLY A 228 -1.55 9.11 18.85
N LYS A 229 -2.60 8.38 19.21
CA LYS A 229 -2.57 6.89 19.28
C LYS A 229 -2.34 6.24 17.92
N GLU A 230 -2.91 6.80 16.84
CA GLU A 230 -2.73 6.32 15.49
C GLU A 230 -1.29 6.51 15.03
N ILE A 231 -0.69 7.66 15.36
CA ILE A 231 0.70 7.98 15.03
C ILE A 231 1.65 7.04 15.78
N ALA A 232 1.43 6.87 17.09
CA ALA A 232 2.27 5.99 17.92
C ALA A 232 2.17 4.53 17.46
N PHE A 233 0.96 3.98 17.30
CA PHE A 233 0.76 2.61 16.86
C PHE A 233 1.31 2.38 15.45
N GLY A 234 1.00 3.28 14.51
CA GLY A 234 1.49 3.20 13.13
C GLY A 234 3.00 3.28 13.04
N GLY A 235 3.63 4.19 13.79
CA GLY A 235 5.08 4.32 13.86
C GLY A 235 5.77 3.09 14.46
N ASP A 236 5.25 2.56 15.57
CA ASP A 236 5.79 1.36 16.20
C ASP A 236 5.65 0.13 15.29
N THR A 237 4.52 -0.03 14.62
CA THR A 237 4.32 -1.09 13.63
C THR A 237 5.29 -0.95 12.46
N ALA A 238 5.43 0.25 11.91
CA ALA A 238 6.33 0.52 10.78
C ALA A 238 7.78 0.18 11.10
N ARG A 239 8.27 0.57 12.27
CA ARG A 239 9.62 0.23 12.74
C ARG A 239 9.78 -1.27 12.95
N SER A 240 8.76 -1.93 13.50
CA SER A 240 8.78 -3.36 13.76
C SER A 240 8.94 -4.19 12.48
N VAL A 241 8.38 -3.72 11.35
CA VAL A 241 8.52 -4.37 10.03
C VAL A 241 9.98 -4.49 9.59
N LYS A 242 10.85 -3.56 10.01
CA LYS A 242 12.29 -3.53 9.67
C LYS A 242 13.18 -3.58 10.91
N ASP A 243 12.87 -4.43 11.87
CA ASP A 243 13.70 -4.73 13.04
C ASP A 243 14.09 -3.48 13.87
N GLY A 244 13.14 -2.57 14.04
CA GLY A 244 13.32 -1.34 14.81
C GLY A 244 13.96 -0.18 14.05
N LYS A 245 14.24 -0.33 12.75
CA LYS A 245 14.76 0.76 11.93
C LYS A 245 13.71 1.83 11.69
N ASN A 246 14.17 3.04 11.41
CA ASN A 246 13.33 4.17 11.03
C ASN A 246 12.52 3.87 9.74
N PHE A 247 11.49 4.65 9.52
CA PHE A 247 10.52 4.49 8.44
C PHE A 247 10.19 5.83 7.77
N ILE A 248 9.43 5.80 6.69
CA ILE A 248 8.94 7.00 6.01
C ILE A 248 7.42 7.00 6.07
N VAL A 249 6.82 8.12 6.48
CA VAL A 249 5.40 8.40 6.28
C VAL A 249 5.24 8.91 4.85
N LEU A 250 4.72 8.05 3.98
CA LEU A 250 4.53 8.35 2.55
C LEU A 250 3.23 9.10 2.31
N GLU A 251 2.23 8.92 3.18
CA GLU A 251 1.00 9.68 3.18
C GLU A 251 0.52 9.96 4.61
N THR A 252 0.12 11.20 4.84
CA THR A 252 -0.72 11.62 5.95
C THR A 252 -1.54 12.84 5.54
N GLU A 253 -2.63 13.14 6.24
CA GLU A 253 -3.46 14.28 5.88
C GLU A 253 -2.77 15.63 6.07
N ALA A 254 -2.99 16.52 5.11
CA ALA A 254 -2.60 17.93 5.24
C ALA A 254 -3.68 18.75 5.96
N GLN A 255 -4.92 18.68 5.48
CA GLN A 255 -6.04 19.49 5.96
C GLN A 255 -7.21 18.66 6.55
N GLY A 256 -6.97 17.40 6.90
CA GLY A 256 -8.01 16.47 7.32
C GLY A 256 -8.87 15.97 6.15
N GLN A 257 -9.02 14.67 6.03
CA GLN A 257 -9.83 14.03 5.00
C GLN A 257 -11.27 13.81 5.48
N HIS A 258 -11.41 13.37 6.70
CA HIS A 258 -12.68 13.08 7.35
C HIS A 258 -12.92 14.06 8.49
N GLY A 259 -13.55 15.17 8.21
CA GLY A 259 -13.89 16.17 9.19
C GLY A 259 -13.35 17.57 8.85
N TRP A 260 -13.09 18.34 9.88
CA TRP A 260 -12.67 19.72 9.77
C TRP A 260 -11.16 19.87 9.62
N LEU A 261 -10.73 21.09 9.33
CA LEU A 261 -9.32 21.45 9.25
C LEU A 261 -8.64 21.25 10.61
N PRO A 262 -7.34 20.91 10.64
CA PRO A 262 -6.59 20.91 11.89
C PRO A 262 -6.67 22.26 12.62
N TYR A 263 -6.68 22.25 13.94
CA TYR A 263 -6.49 23.48 14.71
C TYR A 263 -5.11 24.08 14.45
N PRO A 264 -4.95 25.41 14.57
CA PRO A 264 -3.64 26.05 14.45
C PRO A 264 -2.60 25.34 15.32
N GLY A 265 -1.46 25.01 14.72
CA GLY A 265 -0.37 24.28 15.36
C GLY A 265 -0.46 22.75 15.27
N GLN A 266 -1.60 22.17 14.91
CA GLN A 266 -1.77 20.72 14.87
C GLN A 266 -0.99 20.06 13.74
N LEU A 267 -0.89 20.67 12.56
CA LEU A 267 -0.10 20.09 11.47
C LEU A 267 1.37 19.94 11.88
N ARG A 268 1.92 20.96 12.52
CA ARG A 268 3.27 20.92 13.06
C ARG A 268 3.40 19.89 14.18
N LEU A 269 2.43 19.83 15.10
CA LEU A 269 2.41 18.85 16.18
C LEU A 269 2.41 17.40 15.65
N GLN A 270 1.54 17.08 14.70
CA GLN A 270 1.46 15.74 14.13
C GLN A 270 2.75 15.38 13.37
N ALA A 271 3.32 16.31 12.62
CA ALA A 271 4.58 16.09 11.91
C ALA A 271 5.73 15.75 12.88
N TYR A 272 5.88 16.51 13.97
CA TYR A 272 6.85 16.20 15.02
C TYR A 272 6.54 14.89 15.75
N SER A 273 5.26 14.55 15.91
CA SER A 273 4.88 13.26 16.51
C SER A 273 5.33 12.09 15.64
N HIS A 274 5.20 12.17 14.32
CA HIS A 274 5.76 11.15 13.42
C HIS A 274 7.27 11.04 13.53
N VAL A 275 7.99 12.15 13.52
CA VAL A 275 9.47 12.17 13.69
C VAL A 275 9.87 11.60 15.04
N ALA A 276 9.18 11.96 16.14
CA ALA A 276 9.43 11.44 17.47
C ALA A 276 9.21 9.92 17.58
N ASN A 277 8.37 9.35 16.73
CA ASN A 277 8.15 7.90 16.61
C ASN A 277 9.09 7.22 15.59
N GLY A 278 10.08 7.94 15.03
CA GLY A 278 11.12 7.38 14.18
C GLY A 278 10.89 7.55 12.67
N ALA A 279 10.00 8.46 12.23
CA ALA A 279 9.89 8.78 10.82
C ALA A 279 11.07 9.64 10.35
N ASP A 280 11.77 9.19 9.31
CA ASP A 280 12.84 9.95 8.64
C ASP A 280 12.28 10.96 7.60
N GLY A 281 11.01 10.83 7.26
CA GLY A 281 10.33 11.73 6.35
C GLY A 281 8.82 11.70 6.56
N VAL A 282 8.17 12.85 6.32
CA VAL A 282 6.72 13.00 6.38
C VAL A 282 6.25 13.63 5.09
N MET A 283 5.39 12.93 4.35
CA MET A 283 4.79 13.39 3.11
C MET A 283 3.29 13.54 3.30
N TYR A 284 2.76 14.64 2.76
CA TYR A 284 1.34 14.94 2.86
C TYR A 284 0.59 14.48 1.62
N TRP A 285 -0.56 13.86 1.80
CA TRP A 285 -1.56 13.71 0.77
C TRP A 285 -2.47 14.93 0.82
N HIS A 286 -2.31 15.91 -0.10
CA HIS A 286 -1.30 16.01 -1.14
C HIS A 286 -0.90 17.48 -1.35
N TRP A 287 -0.20 17.79 -2.48
CA TRP A 287 0.31 19.14 -2.70
C TRP A 287 -0.81 20.18 -2.81
N HIS A 288 -1.81 19.94 -3.65
CA HIS A 288 -2.97 20.84 -3.80
C HIS A 288 -4.28 20.05 -3.73
N SER A 289 -5.34 20.71 -3.29
CA SER A 289 -6.66 20.10 -3.20
C SER A 289 -7.18 19.67 -4.58
N ILE A 290 -7.82 18.50 -4.67
CA ILE A 290 -8.26 17.91 -5.93
C ILE A 290 -9.53 18.59 -6.44
N HIS A 291 -9.53 18.97 -7.73
CA HIS A 291 -10.64 19.70 -8.35
C HIS A 291 -11.72 18.80 -8.93
N ASN A 292 -11.35 17.58 -9.29
CA ASN A 292 -12.25 16.64 -9.95
C ASN A 292 -11.79 15.18 -9.69
N SER A 293 -12.49 14.19 -10.27
CA SER A 293 -12.22 12.79 -10.12
C SER A 293 -12.79 12.20 -8.81
N PHE A 294 -12.32 11.02 -8.39
CA PHE A 294 -12.86 10.30 -7.24
C PHE A 294 -12.62 10.99 -5.90
N GLU A 295 -11.52 11.72 -5.77
CA GLU A 295 -11.07 12.34 -4.52
C GLU A 295 -11.24 13.87 -4.53
N THR A 296 -12.26 14.39 -5.21
CA THR A 296 -12.52 15.84 -5.37
C THR A 296 -12.59 16.59 -4.05
N TYR A 297 -12.99 15.94 -2.97
CA TYR A 297 -13.11 16.57 -1.65
C TYR A 297 -11.86 16.45 -0.78
N TRP A 298 -10.83 15.73 -1.23
CA TRP A 298 -9.57 15.65 -0.51
C TRP A 298 -8.84 16.99 -0.55
N LYS A 299 -8.45 17.48 0.63
CA LYS A 299 -7.80 18.77 0.82
C LYS A 299 -6.29 18.57 0.92
N GLY A 300 -5.56 19.21 0.02
CA GLY A 300 -4.10 19.21 0.01
C GLY A 300 -3.48 20.29 0.88
N VAL A 301 -2.18 20.47 0.78
CA VAL A 301 -1.44 21.56 1.44
C VAL A 301 -1.91 22.92 0.92
N LEU A 302 -2.11 23.05 -0.39
CA LEU A 302 -2.76 24.22 -1.02
C LEU A 302 -4.28 24.01 -1.11
N SER A 303 -5.02 25.08 -0.96
CA SER A 303 -6.48 25.10 -1.12
C SER A 303 -6.91 24.82 -2.57
N HIS A 304 -8.23 24.65 -2.81
CA HIS A 304 -8.76 24.37 -4.14
C HIS A 304 -8.51 25.50 -5.17
N ASP A 305 -8.34 26.74 -4.72
CA ASP A 305 -7.94 27.88 -5.52
C ASP A 305 -6.41 28.03 -5.69
N PHE A 306 -5.64 27.02 -5.27
CA PHE A 306 -4.18 27.02 -5.21
C PHE A 306 -3.57 28.09 -4.29
N ALA A 307 -4.39 28.73 -3.46
CA ALA A 307 -3.91 29.72 -2.52
C ALA A 307 -3.17 29.07 -1.34
N LYS A 308 -2.22 29.81 -0.81
CA LYS A 308 -1.60 29.51 0.48
C LYS A 308 -2.64 29.72 1.59
N ASN A 309 -2.57 28.86 2.58
CA ASN A 309 -3.48 28.86 3.72
C ASN A 309 -2.67 28.59 5.00
N PRO A 310 -3.27 28.64 6.20
CA PRO A 310 -2.54 28.37 7.45
C PRO A 310 -1.83 27.01 7.47
N THR A 311 -2.41 25.96 6.89
CA THR A 311 -1.80 24.63 6.78
C THR A 311 -0.52 24.65 5.94
N TYR A 312 -0.53 25.38 4.82
CA TYR A 312 0.66 25.59 4.01
C TYR A 312 1.77 26.30 4.78
N GLU A 313 1.42 27.35 5.53
CA GLU A 313 2.40 28.09 6.35
C GLU A 313 2.99 27.20 7.46
N GLU A 314 2.18 26.38 8.13
CA GLU A 314 2.65 25.42 9.15
C GLU A 314 3.56 24.35 8.56
N ALA A 315 3.22 23.78 7.42
CA ALA A 315 4.08 22.85 6.70
C ALA A 315 5.44 23.48 6.36
N GLY A 316 5.41 24.74 5.92
CA GLY A 316 6.62 25.53 5.65
C GLY A 316 7.46 25.79 6.91
N VAL A 317 6.84 26.05 8.06
CA VAL A 317 7.54 26.20 9.35
C VAL A 317 8.24 24.89 9.72
N PHE A 318 7.52 23.78 9.72
CA PHE A 318 8.07 22.46 10.02
C PHE A 318 9.25 22.13 9.09
N GLY A 319 9.09 22.31 7.77
CA GLY A 319 10.15 22.04 6.81
C GLY A 319 11.42 22.87 7.05
N ARG A 320 11.30 24.16 7.39
CA ARG A 320 12.45 25.00 7.74
C ARG A 320 13.12 24.59 9.06
N GLU A 321 12.33 24.13 10.04
CA GLU A 321 12.85 23.63 11.31
C GLU A 321 13.64 22.32 11.12
N MET A 322 13.13 21.42 10.29
CA MET A 322 13.81 20.15 9.97
C MET A 322 15.06 20.34 9.11
N ALA A 323 15.07 21.33 8.22
CA ALA A 323 16.25 21.68 7.43
C ALA A 323 17.38 22.35 8.25
N ASN A 324 17.11 22.77 9.49
CA ASN A 324 18.13 23.38 10.35
C ASN A 324 18.97 22.31 11.04
N PRO A 325 20.29 22.17 10.71
CA PRO A 325 21.15 21.14 11.29
C PRO A 325 21.25 21.19 12.84
N ALA A 326 21.04 22.36 13.44
CA ALA A 326 21.07 22.52 14.89
C ALA A 326 19.83 21.95 15.60
N ARG A 327 18.72 21.76 14.87
CA ARG A 327 17.46 21.27 15.42
C ARG A 327 17.06 19.89 14.84
N GLY A 328 17.23 19.69 13.55
CA GLY A 328 16.86 18.45 12.85
C GLY A 328 17.90 17.34 12.94
N GLY A 329 19.17 17.67 12.83
CA GLY A 329 20.26 16.68 12.80
C GLY A 329 20.57 15.96 14.13
N ARG A 330 19.86 16.29 15.22
CA ARG A 330 19.99 15.61 16.53
C ARG A 330 18.80 14.70 16.89
N LEU A 331 17.75 14.70 16.11
CA LEU A 331 16.55 13.86 16.38
C LEU A 331 16.58 12.52 15.64
N VAL A 332 17.55 12.29 14.77
CA VAL A 332 17.60 11.15 13.83
C VAL A 332 18.83 10.25 14.08
N HIS A 333 19.22 10.09 15.35
CA HIS A 333 20.25 9.09 15.71
C HIS A 333 19.77 8.17 16.80
#